data_bbfb0e6c40c6587fbae5da7ae4a9cc12
#
_entry.id   bbfb0e6c40c6587fbae5da7ae4a9cc12
#
_cell.length_a   1.000
_cell.length_b   1.000
_cell.length_c   1.000
_cell.angle_alpha   90.00
_cell.angle_beta   90.00
_cell.angle_gamma   90.00
#
_symmetry.space_group_name_H-M   'P 1'
#
loop_
_entity.id
_entity.type
_entity.pdbx_description
1 polymer ?
#
loop_
_entity_poly.entity_id
_entity_poly.type
_entity_poly.pdbx_seq_one_letter_code
_entity_poly.pdbx_strand_id
1 'polypeptide(L)'
;MVQAQADRSASSLPLLDLDRPIRLNFAGDWEKDFNRSDSWEDELNRLLTIRQERAAQQRSGVTVRNLPRASLGNLNLNSLGGRGTSIVNLARLAEYVSRQTILRIEQDRNEVSIERRGEAPLICTVDHGLRETFSSEHGKEYCGWDGQQLVFIIDLPDQLEISHRFDVAAAGDELRLVTSISHRGSAPFNLIQAFNRYDAGADDLNCVLTITRGRVCSQVAPLADE
;
A
#
# COMPACT_ATOMS: atom_id res chain seq x y z
N MET A 1 -47.18 27.60 -49.18
CA MET A 1 -47.32 26.67 -48.02
C MET A 1 -46.01 25.94 -47.91
N VAL A 2 -45.14 26.37 -47.00
CA VAL A 2 -43.86 25.74 -46.74
C VAL A 2 -43.99 25.01 -45.39
N GLN A 3 -43.92 23.69 -45.44
CA GLN A 3 -43.91 22.86 -44.21
C GLN A 3 -42.50 22.83 -43.67
N ALA A 4 -42.36 23.35 -42.46
CA ALA A 4 -41.14 23.20 -41.67
C ALA A 4 -41.13 21.80 -41.00
N GLN A 5 -40.19 20.96 -41.43
CA GLN A 5 -39.86 19.72 -40.76
C GLN A 5 -38.99 20.06 -39.54
N ALA A 6 -39.53 19.81 -38.37
CA ALA A 6 -38.76 19.85 -37.12
C ALA A 6 -37.97 18.56 -36.93
N ASP A 7 -36.69 18.64 -37.18
CA ASP A 7 -35.73 17.56 -36.86
C ASP A 7 -35.60 17.46 -35.32
N ARG A 8 -36.27 16.47 -34.75
CA ARG A 8 -36.05 16.10 -33.33
C ARG A 8 -34.89 15.13 -33.27
N SER A 9 -33.71 15.65 -33.13
CA SER A 9 -32.54 14.88 -32.70
C SER A 9 -32.83 14.42 -31.26
N ALA A 10 -33.30 13.22 -31.11
CA ALA A 10 -33.40 12.58 -29.79
C ALA A 10 -31.99 12.36 -29.28
N SER A 11 -31.56 13.24 -28.39
CA SER A 11 -30.33 13.06 -27.59
C SER A 11 -30.51 11.81 -26.74
N SER A 12 -29.98 10.68 -27.20
CA SER A 12 -29.93 9.46 -26.38
C SER A 12 -28.99 9.71 -25.21
N LEU A 13 -29.55 9.94 -24.05
CA LEU A 13 -28.78 9.93 -22.80
C LEU A 13 -28.08 8.57 -22.69
N PRO A 14 -26.77 8.55 -22.36
CA PRO A 14 -26.09 7.29 -22.16
C PRO A 14 -26.80 6.51 -21.05
N LEU A 15 -27.20 5.29 -21.37
CA LEU A 15 -27.76 4.36 -20.38
C LEU A 15 -26.71 4.18 -19.28
N LEU A 16 -27.05 4.60 -18.07
CA LEU A 16 -26.25 4.31 -16.89
C LEU A 16 -26.25 2.78 -16.71
N ASP A 17 -25.09 2.18 -16.83
CA ASP A 17 -24.88 0.76 -16.51
C ASP A 17 -24.86 0.63 -14.98
N LEU A 18 -26.02 0.39 -14.39
CA LEU A 18 -26.21 0.30 -12.95
C LEU A 18 -25.60 -0.98 -12.34
N ASP A 19 -25.24 -1.95 -13.17
CA ASP A 19 -24.60 -3.19 -12.74
C ASP A 19 -23.08 -3.06 -12.64
N ARG A 20 -22.51 -1.94 -13.08
CA ARG A 20 -21.08 -1.69 -13.01
C ARG A 20 -20.74 -0.97 -11.72
N PRO A 21 -19.91 -1.55 -10.84
CA PRO A 21 -19.48 -0.86 -9.62
C PRO A 21 -18.80 0.46 -9.99
N ILE A 22 -19.15 1.52 -9.26
CA ILE A 22 -18.52 2.82 -9.41
C ILE A 22 -17.08 2.65 -8.93
N ARG A 23 -16.13 2.64 -9.85
CA ARG A 23 -14.70 2.64 -9.54
C ARG A 23 -14.26 4.06 -9.23
N LEU A 24 -13.53 4.21 -8.14
CA LEU A 24 -12.86 5.47 -7.83
C LEU A 24 -11.77 5.74 -8.88
N ASN A 25 -11.51 7.02 -9.13
CA ASN A 25 -10.46 7.43 -10.06
C ASN A 25 -9.14 7.56 -9.31
N PHE A 26 -8.25 6.61 -9.55
CA PHE A 26 -6.89 6.59 -9.00
C PHE A 26 -5.88 7.32 -9.90
N ALA A 27 -6.22 7.58 -11.18
CA ALA A 27 -5.29 8.15 -12.15
C ALA A 27 -4.71 9.48 -11.69
N GLY A 28 -3.41 9.66 -11.90
CA GLY A 28 -2.67 10.88 -11.59
C GLY A 28 -1.33 10.61 -10.91
N ASP A 29 -0.63 11.69 -10.61
CA ASP A 29 0.62 11.67 -9.89
C ASP A 29 0.35 11.92 -8.40
N TRP A 30 1.01 11.14 -7.56
CA TRP A 30 0.80 11.11 -6.12
C TRP A 30 2.12 11.22 -5.38
N GLU A 31 2.20 12.18 -4.47
CA GLU A 31 3.38 12.41 -3.65
C GLU A 31 3.12 12.03 -2.19
N LYS A 32 4.05 11.27 -1.60
CA LYS A 32 3.93 10.78 -0.22
C LYS A 32 3.94 11.94 0.78
N ASP A 33 2.92 11.97 1.63
CA ASP A 33 2.86 12.82 2.80
C ASP A 33 3.53 12.10 3.99
N PHE A 34 4.76 12.52 4.28
CA PHE A 34 5.55 11.92 5.36
C PHE A 34 4.98 12.18 6.75
N ASN A 35 4.22 13.27 6.93
CA ASN A 35 3.65 13.61 8.23
C ASN A 35 2.44 12.73 8.57
N ARG A 36 1.77 12.20 7.54
CA ARG A 36 0.56 11.38 7.67
C ARG A 36 0.82 9.91 7.38
N SER A 37 2.05 9.57 7.03
CA SER A 37 2.49 8.21 6.77
C SER A 37 3.14 7.60 7.99
N ASP A 38 2.92 6.31 8.20
CA ASP A 38 3.59 5.56 9.26
C ASP A 38 5.10 5.51 9.02
N SER A 39 5.86 5.58 10.12
CA SER A 39 7.25 5.15 10.19
C SER A 39 7.28 3.68 10.60
N TRP A 40 8.07 2.88 9.90
CA TRP A 40 8.18 1.45 10.22
C TRP A 40 8.79 1.20 11.61
N GLU A 41 9.69 2.07 12.06
CA GLU A 41 10.28 2.00 13.39
C GLU A 41 9.25 2.25 14.49
N ASP A 42 8.43 3.28 14.32
CA ASP A 42 7.41 3.64 15.30
C ASP A 42 6.34 2.56 15.38
N GLU A 43 5.90 2.03 14.24
CA GLU A 43 4.93 0.94 14.20
C GLU A 43 5.50 -0.35 14.80
N LEU A 44 6.76 -0.68 14.52
CA LEU A 44 7.44 -1.81 15.14
C LEU A 44 7.51 -1.65 16.66
N ASN A 45 7.93 -0.48 17.15
CA ASN A 45 8.01 -0.18 18.58
C ASN A 45 6.63 -0.28 19.23
N ARG A 46 5.59 0.25 18.59
CA ARG A 46 4.20 0.15 19.04
C ARG A 46 3.76 -1.32 19.20
N LEU A 47 4.03 -2.16 18.20
CA LEU A 47 3.67 -3.57 18.23
C LEU A 47 4.45 -4.35 19.29
N LEU A 48 5.73 -4.05 19.49
CA LEU A 48 6.55 -4.66 20.52
C LEU A 48 6.03 -4.30 21.93
N THR A 49 5.67 -3.04 22.16
CA THR A 49 5.07 -2.56 23.40
C THR A 49 3.76 -3.28 23.71
N ILE A 50 2.84 -3.37 22.74
CA ILE A 50 1.57 -4.09 22.91
C ILE A 50 1.80 -5.56 23.27
N ARG A 51 2.78 -6.23 22.65
CA ARG A 51 3.12 -7.61 22.96
C ARG A 51 3.65 -7.77 24.39
N GLN A 52 4.51 -6.85 24.84
CA GLN A 52 5.04 -6.85 26.19
C GLN A 52 3.93 -6.66 27.23
N GLU A 53 3.02 -5.72 27.00
CA GLU A 53 1.88 -5.46 27.88
C GLU A 53 0.95 -6.68 27.99
N ARG A 54 0.62 -7.30 26.86
CA ARG A 54 -0.19 -8.55 26.85
C ARG A 54 0.49 -9.69 27.61
N ALA A 55 1.79 -9.85 27.43
CA ALA A 55 2.57 -10.86 28.15
C ALA A 55 2.62 -10.57 29.68
N ALA A 56 2.71 -9.30 30.08
CA ALA A 56 2.66 -8.88 31.47
C ALA A 56 1.27 -9.15 32.10
N GLN A 57 0.19 -8.83 31.39
CA GLN A 57 -1.19 -9.09 31.82
C GLN A 57 -1.46 -10.60 32.01
N GLN A 58 -0.98 -11.45 31.09
CA GLN A 58 -1.11 -12.89 31.22
C GLN A 58 -0.37 -13.44 32.43
N ARG A 59 0.76 -12.85 32.80
CA ARG A 59 1.51 -13.24 34.02
C ARG A 59 0.84 -12.78 35.31
N SER A 60 0.19 -11.62 35.31
CA SER A 60 -0.51 -11.10 36.49
C SER A 60 -1.84 -11.81 36.81
N GLY A 61 -2.45 -12.45 35.81
CA GLY A 61 -3.68 -13.25 35.97
C GLY A 61 -3.46 -14.66 36.57
N VAL A 62 -2.21 -15.12 36.63
CA VAL A 62 -1.88 -16.40 37.25
C VAL A 62 -1.50 -16.16 38.72
N THR A 63 -2.38 -16.46 39.66
CA THR A 63 -2.07 -16.54 41.10
C THR A 63 -1.01 -17.62 41.30
N VAL A 64 0.24 -17.20 41.31
CA VAL A 64 1.39 -18.09 41.56
C VAL A 64 1.43 -18.42 43.06
N ARG A 65 0.77 -19.51 43.47
CA ARG A 65 1.18 -20.23 44.66
C ARG A 65 2.32 -21.16 44.24
N ASN A 66 3.55 -20.80 44.68
CA ASN A 66 4.76 -21.61 44.61
C ASN A 66 5.36 -21.94 43.23
N LEU A 67 6.13 -21.01 42.69
CA LEU A 67 7.20 -21.34 41.74
C LEU A 67 8.53 -20.75 42.21
N PRO A 68 9.65 -21.52 42.17
CA PRO A 68 10.96 -21.05 42.60
C PRO A 68 11.42 -19.90 41.69
N ARG A 69 12.05 -18.91 42.30
CA ARG A 69 12.67 -17.76 41.64
C ARG A 69 13.67 -18.24 40.59
N ALA A 70 13.20 -18.42 39.36
CA ALA A 70 14.09 -18.55 38.22
C ALA A 70 14.51 -17.15 37.78
N SER A 71 15.80 -16.95 37.73
CA SER A 71 16.56 -15.77 37.32
C SER A 71 15.98 -15.08 36.08
N LEU A 72 15.70 -13.79 36.18
CA LEU A 72 15.44 -12.90 35.06
C LEU A 72 16.73 -12.63 34.26
N GLY A 73 17.21 -13.65 33.57
CA GLY A 73 18.33 -13.53 32.65
C GLY A 73 17.89 -13.91 31.27
N ASN A 74 18.01 -12.97 30.33
CA ASN A 74 17.83 -13.16 28.88
C ASN A 74 16.41 -13.53 28.43
N LEU A 75 15.52 -12.54 28.32
CA LEU A 75 14.38 -12.63 27.44
C LEU A 75 14.90 -12.63 26.00
N ASN A 76 15.15 -13.82 25.48
CA ASN A 76 15.46 -14.02 24.07
C ASN A 76 14.18 -13.71 23.28
N LEU A 77 14.10 -12.52 22.71
CA LEU A 77 13.00 -12.06 21.86
C LEU A 77 12.74 -12.97 20.65
N ASN A 78 13.68 -13.85 20.33
CA ASN A 78 13.55 -14.86 19.28
C ASN A 78 12.74 -16.09 19.70
N SER A 79 12.44 -16.29 20.99
CA SER A 79 11.72 -17.50 21.47
C SER A 79 10.20 -17.32 21.61
N LEU A 80 9.67 -16.12 21.35
CA LEU A 80 8.22 -15.84 21.41
C LEU A 80 7.49 -16.09 20.08
N GLY A 81 8.20 -16.54 19.04
CA GLY A 81 7.62 -16.98 17.78
C GLY A 81 8.13 -18.39 17.49
N GLY A 82 7.22 -19.36 17.35
CA GLY A 82 7.55 -20.60 16.68
C GLY A 82 8.25 -20.30 15.36
N ARG A 83 8.87 -21.28 14.71
CA ARG A 83 9.67 -21.23 13.46
C ARG A 83 9.24 -20.26 12.35
N GLY A 84 8.66 -19.09 12.68
CA GLY A 84 8.18 -18.06 11.77
C GLY A 84 9.17 -16.90 11.63
N THR A 85 9.06 -16.17 10.56
CA THR A 85 9.83 -14.95 10.29
C THR A 85 9.65 -13.93 11.42
N SER A 86 10.75 -13.33 11.90
CA SER A 86 10.72 -12.32 12.97
C SER A 86 9.91 -11.10 12.52
N ILE A 87 9.11 -10.51 13.42
CA ILE A 87 8.37 -9.26 13.17
C ILE A 87 9.30 -8.14 12.67
N VAL A 88 10.56 -8.12 13.11
CA VAL A 88 11.57 -7.16 12.65
C VAL A 88 11.87 -7.35 11.17
N ASN A 89 11.95 -8.60 10.70
CA ASN A 89 12.18 -8.88 9.28
C ASN A 89 10.96 -8.49 8.44
N LEU A 90 9.74 -8.73 8.94
CA LEU A 90 8.52 -8.28 8.27
C LEU A 90 8.46 -6.75 8.19
N ALA A 91 8.84 -6.05 9.27
CA ALA A 91 8.89 -4.59 9.30
C ALA A 91 9.89 -4.02 8.29
N ARG A 92 11.10 -4.58 8.21
CA ARG A 92 12.11 -4.17 7.23
C ARG A 92 11.66 -4.43 5.78
N LEU A 93 11.00 -5.57 5.55
CA LEU A 93 10.46 -5.85 4.23
C LEU A 93 9.32 -4.89 3.87
N ALA A 94 8.42 -4.58 4.83
CA ALA A 94 7.35 -3.61 4.63
C ALA A 94 7.92 -2.23 4.26
N GLU A 95 8.94 -1.77 4.96
CA GLU A 95 9.64 -0.53 4.64
C GLU A 95 10.25 -0.59 3.23
N TYR A 96 10.94 -1.67 2.89
CA TYR A 96 11.57 -1.82 1.58
C TYR A 96 10.56 -1.76 0.43
N VAL A 97 9.44 -2.48 0.50
CA VAL A 97 8.45 -2.55 -0.58
C VAL A 97 7.52 -1.33 -0.64
N SER A 98 7.51 -0.49 0.41
CA SER A 98 6.66 0.70 0.51
C SER A 98 7.42 2.04 0.55
N ARG A 99 8.72 2.03 0.24
CA ARG A 99 9.60 3.21 0.29
C ARG A 99 9.32 4.27 -0.78
N GLN A 100 8.38 4.02 -1.68
CA GLN A 100 8.07 4.91 -2.77
C GLN A 100 7.59 6.27 -2.26
N THR A 101 8.18 7.33 -2.81
CA THR A 101 7.80 8.71 -2.47
C THR A 101 6.87 9.31 -3.51
N ILE A 102 6.87 8.76 -4.71
CA ILE A 102 6.05 9.18 -5.84
C ILE A 102 5.45 7.92 -6.46
N LEU A 103 4.16 7.98 -6.75
CA LEU A 103 3.44 6.99 -7.52
C LEU A 103 2.82 7.71 -8.71
N ARG A 104 2.96 7.14 -9.90
CA ARG A 104 2.19 7.54 -11.08
C ARG A 104 1.19 6.45 -11.39
N ILE A 105 -0.08 6.79 -11.41
CA ILE A 105 -1.16 5.85 -11.65
C ILE A 105 -1.85 6.21 -12.95
N GLU A 106 -1.85 5.27 -13.87
CA GLU A 106 -2.63 5.32 -15.10
C GLU A 106 -3.81 4.37 -14.95
N GLN A 107 -4.99 4.85 -15.28
CA GLN A 107 -6.23 4.08 -15.17
C GLN A 107 -7.08 4.32 -16.40
N ASP A 108 -7.41 3.24 -17.07
CA ASP A 108 -8.41 3.23 -18.11
C ASP A 108 -9.58 2.30 -17.75
N ARG A 109 -10.41 1.96 -18.75
CA ARG A 109 -11.57 1.08 -18.53
C ARG A 109 -11.20 -0.36 -18.18
N ASN A 110 -10.04 -0.82 -18.63
CA ASN A 110 -9.64 -2.22 -18.61
C ASN A 110 -8.43 -2.49 -17.72
N GLU A 111 -7.65 -1.45 -17.41
CA GLU A 111 -6.37 -1.61 -16.73
C GLU A 111 -6.11 -0.47 -15.75
N VAL A 112 -5.46 -0.81 -14.66
CA VAL A 112 -4.82 0.15 -13.75
C VAL A 112 -3.34 -0.22 -13.67
N SER A 113 -2.47 0.74 -13.97
CA SER A 113 -1.03 0.61 -13.87
C SER A 113 -0.49 1.58 -12.83
N ILE A 114 0.30 1.09 -11.90
CA ILE A 114 0.95 1.88 -10.83
C ILE A 114 2.45 1.82 -11.04
N GLU A 115 3.01 2.91 -11.55
CA GLU A 115 4.44 3.05 -11.71
C GLU A 115 5.10 3.41 -10.38
N ARG A 116 6.21 2.73 -10.09
CA ARG A 116 7.02 2.90 -8.89
C ARG A 116 8.47 3.08 -9.29
N ARG A 117 9.07 4.20 -8.90
CA ARG A 117 10.45 4.51 -9.30
C ARG A 117 11.42 3.40 -8.86
N GLY A 118 12.09 2.78 -9.82
CA GLY A 118 13.11 1.74 -9.60
C GLY A 118 12.56 0.35 -9.27
N GLU A 119 11.25 0.12 -9.45
CA GLU A 119 10.60 -1.17 -9.29
C GLU A 119 9.69 -1.46 -10.50
N ALA A 120 9.34 -2.73 -10.67
CA ALA A 120 8.36 -3.11 -11.67
C ALA A 120 6.99 -2.48 -11.36
N PRO A 121 6.24 -2.03 -12.38
CA PRO A 121 4.90 -1.49 -12.17
C PRO A 121 3.96 -2.57 -11.66
N LEU A 122 2.95 -2.18 -10.87
CA LEU A 122 1.83 -3.04 -10.52
C LEU A 122 0.75 -2.83 -11.57
N ILE A 123 0.36 -3.90 -12.26
CA ILE A 123 -0.63 -3.84 -13.34
C ILE A 123 -1.81 -4.74 -12.99
N CYS A 124 -3.03 -4.19 -13.08
CA CYS A 124 -4.25 -4.93 -12.86
C CYS A 124 -5.26 -4.74 -13.98
N THR A 125 -5.61 -5.84 -14.63
CA THR A 125 -6.62 -5.90 -15.71
C THR A 125 -7.93 -6.55 -15.25
N VAL A 126 -8.09 -6.78 -13.95
CA VAL A 126 -9.25 -7.45 -13.38
C VAL A 126 -10.37 -6.45 -13.11
N ASP A 127 -11.54 -6.74 -13.66
CA ASP A 127 -12.70 -5.86 -13.55
C ASP A 127 -13.44 -5.99 -12.21
N HIS A 128 -13.52 -7.20 -11.65
CA HIS A 128 -14.28 -7.49 -10.44
C HIS A 128 -13.63 -8.59 -9.62
N GLY A 129 -13.66 -8.39 -8.29
CA GLY A 129 -13.11 -9.32 -7.34
C GLY A 129 -11.59 -9.41 -7.43
N LEU A 130 -11.02 -10.42 -6.82
CA LEU A 130 -9.59 -10.71 -6.79
C LEU A 130 -9.31 -11.95 -7.62
N ARG A 131 -8.35 -11.89 -8.53
CA ARG A 131 -7.97 -13.02 -9.39
C ARG A 131 -6.47 -13.17 -9.50
N GLU A 132 -6.02 -14.41 -9.69
CA GLU A 132 -4.63 -14.70 -10.02
C GLU A 132 -4.31 -14.14 -11.42
N THR A 133 -3.30 -13.30 -11.50
CA THR A 133 -2.85 -12.63 -12.73
C THR A 133 -1.52 -13.17 -13.23
N PHE A 134 -0.72 -13.71 -12.31
CA PHE A 134 0.57 -14.29 -12.64
C PHE A 134 0.89 -15.46 -11.72
N SER A 135 1.56 -16.50 -12.24
CA SER A 135 2.03 -17.65 -11.45
C SER A 135 3.35 -18.17 -11.99
N SER A 136 4.32 -18.38 -11.10
CA SER A 136 5.63 -18.95 -11.40
C SER A 136 6.13 -19.79 -10.22
N GLU A 137 7.31 -20.40 -10.38
CA GLU A 137 8.02 -21.06 -9.28
C GLU A 137 8.47 -20.08 -8.17
N HIS A 138 8.56 -18.79 -8.49
CA HIS A 138 8.98 -17.73 -7.55
C HIS A 138 7.82 -17.11 -6.79
N GLY A 139 6.57 -17.42 -7.15
CA GLY A 139 5.39 -16.92 -6.46
C GLY A 139 4.19 -16.75 -7.36
N LYS A 140 3.13 -16.20 -6.77
CA LYS A 140 1.88 -15.90 -7.45
C LYS A 140 1.47 -14.47 -7.18
N GLU A 141 0.86 -13.85 -8.16
CA GLU A 141 0.32 -12.51 -8.05
C GLU A 141 -1.20 -12.52 -8.30
N TYR A 142 -1.88 -11.80 -7.46
CA TYR A 142 -3.31 -11.58 -7.56
C TYR A 142 -3.56 -10.09 -7.59
N CYS A 143 -4.51 -9.66 -8.38
CA CYS A 143 -5.04 -8.31 -8.28
C CYS A 143 -6.53 -8.27 -8.47
N GLY A 144 -7.12 -7.13 -8.13
CA GLY A 144 -8.54 -6.89 -8.34
C GLY A 144 -9.11 -5.87 -7.37
N TRP A 145 -10.42 -5.91 -7.25
CA TRP A 145 -11.18 -4.93 -6.50
C TRP A 145 -11.89 -5.58 -5.32
N ASP A 146 -11.71 -5.00 -4.14
CA ASP A 146 -12.42 -5.32 -2.91
C ASP A 146 -13.28 -4.10 -2.54
N GLY A 147 -14.53 -4.10 -2.98
CA GLY A 147 -15.37 -2.91 -2.95
C GLY A 147 -14.79 -1.79 -3.85
N GLN A 148 -14.38 -0.70 -3.22
CA GLN A 148 -13.77 0.45 -3.92
C GLN A 148 -12.22 0.45 -3.82
N GLN A 149 -11.65 -0.52 -3.12
CA GLN A 149 -10.20 -0.64 -2.97
C GLN A 149 -9.58 -1.45 -4.11
N LEU A 150 -8.49 -0.96 -4.67
CA LEU A 150 -7.65 -1.73 -5.57
C LEU A 150 -6.63 -2.52 -4.74
N VAL A 151 -6.59 -3.83 -4.95
CA VAL A 151 -5.80 -4.76 -4.13
C VAL A 151 -4.83 -5.52 -5.02
N PHE A 152 -3.57 -5.60 -4.57
CA PHE A 152 -2.56 -6.51 -5.09
C PHE A 152 -2.09 -7.42 -3.97
N ILE A 153 -1.98 -8.72 -4.25
CA ILE A 153 -1.42 -9.71 -3.33
C ILE A 153 -0.32 -10.46 -4.07
N ILE A 154 0.83 -10.59 -3.43
CA ILE A 154 1.99 -11.30 -3.94
C ILE A 154 2.33 -12.40 -2.95
N ASP A 155 2.04 -13.63 -3.34
CA ASP A 155 2.40 -14.83 -2.59
C ASP A 155 3.81 -15.26 -2.98
N LEU A 156 4.72 -15.23 -2.03
CA LEU A 156 6.11 -15.63 -2.20
C LEU A 156 6.37 -17.02 -1.61
N PRO A 157 7.47 -17.69 -1.99
CA PRO A 157 7.92 -18.88 -1.30
C PRO A 157 8.01 -18.70 0.22
N ASP A 158 8.09 -19.82 0.96
CA ASP A 158 8.16 -19.81 2.43
C ASP A 158 6.94 -19.21 3.14
N GLN A 159 5.78 -19.17 2.46
CA GLN A 159 4.51 -18.70 3.03
C GLN A 159 4.54 -17.21 3.44
N LEU A 160 5.31 -16.42 2.71
CA LEU A 160 5.38 -14.98 2.84
C LEU A 160 4.39 -14.35 1.86
N GLU A 161 3.56 -13.44 2.34
CA GLU A 161 2.58 -12.70 1.55
C GLU A 161 2.81 -11.20 1.69
N ILE A 162 2.78 -10.50 0.56
CA ILE A 162 2.78 -9.04 0.48
C ILE A 162 1.43 -8.61 -0.07
N SER A 163 0.76 -7.71 0.62
CA SER A 163 -0.52 -7.15 0.16
C SER A 163 -0.42 -5.63 0.12
N HIS A 164 -0.85 -5.04 -1.00
CA HIS A 164 -1.01 -3.61 -1.19
C HIS A 164 -2.48 -3.30 -1.42
N ARG A 165 -3.07 -2.43 -0.59
CA ARG A 165 -4.44 -1.95 -0.73
C ARG A 165 -4.43 -0.45 -0.95
N PHE A 166 -4.93 -0.03 -2.09
CA PHE A 166 -5.05 1.38 -2.47
C PHE A 166 -6.49 1.84 -2.30
N ASP A 167 -6.65 3.00 -1.72
CA ASP A 167 -7.93 3.65 -1.47
C ASP A 167 -7.79 5.14 -1.74
N VAL A 168 -8.77 5.75 -2.41
CA VAL A 168 -8.79 7.18 -2.71
C VAL A 168 -9.95 7.83 -1.97
N ALA A 169 -9.68 8.93 -1.30
CA ALA A 169 -10.71 9.72 -0.65
C ALA A 169 -11.78 10.18 -1.64
N ALA A 170 -13.01 10.37 -1.17
CA ALA A 170 -14.13 10.78 -2.02
C ALA A 170 -13.88 12.12 -2.77
N ALA A 171 -13.05 13.01 -2.21
CA ALA A 171 -12.64 14.25 -2.85
C ALA A 171 -11.63 14.03 -3.99
N GLY A 172 -10.99 12.85 -4.07
CA GLY A 172 -10.03 12.51 -5.11
C GLY A 172 -8.65 13.14 -4.98
N ASP A 173 -8.35 13.76 -3.85
CA ASP A 173 -7.11 14.50 -3.57
C ASP A 173 -6.12 13.76 -2.68
N GLU A 174 -6.58 12.70 -2.04
CA GLU A 174 -5.79 11.88 -1.12
C GLU A 174 -5.86 10.40 -1.51
N LEU A 175 -4.69 9.76 -1.59
CA LEU A 175 -4.54 8.32 -1.78
C LEU A 175 -3.96 7.71 -0.50
N ARG A 176 -4.56 6.62 -0.06
CA ARG A 176 -4.08 5.81 1.05
C ARG A 176 -3.60 4.47 0.53
N LEU A 177 -2.38 4.10 0.89
CA LEU A 177 -1.81 2.79 0.64
C LEU A 177 -1.59 2.06 1.96
N VAL A 178 -2.18 0.90 2.11
CA VAL A 178 -1.90 -0.03 3.21
C VAL A 178 -1.05 -1.17 2.67
N THR A 179 0.20 -1.24 3.11
CA THR A 179 1.10 -2.36 2.82
C THR A 179 1.11 -3.31 4.00
N SER A 180 0.74 -4.56 3.77
CA SER A 180 0.73 -5.62 4.78
C SER A 180 1.70 -6.71 4.39
N ILE A 181 2.59 -7.09 5.30
CA ILE A 181 3.49 -8.22 5.14
C ILE A 181 3.09 -9.28 6.16
N SER A 182 2.74 -10.44 5.68
CA SER A 182 2.37 -11.57 6.53
C SER A 182 3.23 -12.80 6.26
N HIS A 183 3.37 -13.63 7.26
CA HIS A 183 3.98 -14.94 7.16
C HIS A 183 3.13 -15.91 7.97
N ARG A 184 2.95 -17.12 7.48
CA ARG A 184 2.10 -18.12 8.14
C ARG A 184 2.51 -18.35 9.60
N GLY A 185 1.55 -18.19 10.50
CA GLY A 185 1.76 -18.37 11.95
C GLY A 185 2.32 -17.13 12.66
N SER A 186 2.49 -16.00 11.98
CA SER A 186 2.84 -14.73 12.61
C SER A 186 1.75 -13.68 12.39
N ALA A 187 1.68 -12.70 13.29
CA ALA A 187 0.83 -11.54 13.07
C ALA A 187 1.41 -10.69 11.92
N PRO A 188 0.58 -10.14 11.02
CA PRO A 188 1.02 -9.29 9.95
C PRO A 188 1.67 -8.00 10.49
N PHE A 189 2.59 -7.46 9.71
CA PHE A 189 3.12 -6.12 9.90
C PHE A 189 2.51 -5.21 8.85
N ASN A 190 1.88 -4.12 9.26
CA ASN A 190 1.18 -3.20 8.38
C ASN A 190 1.82 -1.82 8.44
N LEU A 191 1.94 -1.17 7.28
CA LEU A 191 2.29 0.24 7.15
C LEU A 191 1.20 0.96 6.38
N ILE A 192 0.75 2.09 6.91
CA ILE A 192 -0.20 2.98 6.27
C ILE A 192 0.57 4.18 5.73
N GLN A 193 0.39 4.47 4.46
CA GLN A 193 1.01 5.59 3.79
C GLN A 193 -0.04 6.46 3.16
N ALA A 194 0.06 7.75 3.37
CA ALA A 194 -0.78 8.77 2.76
C ALA A 194 -0.01 9.44 1.62
N PHE A 195 -0.71 9.73 0.54
CA PHE A 195 -0.20 10.46 -0.59
C PHE A 195 -1.18 11.57 -0.95
N ASN A 196 -0.65 12.73 -1.31
CA ASN A 196 -1.43 13.82 -1.83
C ASN A 196 -1.29 13.85 -3.35
N ARG A 197 -2.38 14.18 -4.02
CA ARG A 197 -2.32 14.42 -5.47
C ARG A 197 -1.46 15.64 -5.73
N TYR A 198 -0.56 15.55 -6.68
CA TYR A 198 0.23 16.70 -7.08
C TYR A 198 0.26 16.79 -8.61
N ASP A 199 0.42 18.02 -9.07
CA ASP A 199 0.61 18.28 -10.49
C ASP A 199 2.11 18.18 -10.75
N ALA A 200 2.53 17.08 -11.38
CA ALA A 200 3.89 16.97 -11.86
C ALA A 200 4.01 17.97 -13.01
N GLY A 201 4.36 19.22 -12.70
CA GLY A 201 4.74 20.17 -13.72
C GLY A 201 5.79 19.54 -14.62
N ALA A 202 5.89 20.00 -15.86
CA ALA A 202 6.81 19.46 -16.88
C ALA A 202 8.30 19.43 -16.45
N ASP A 203 8.61 19.98 -15.30
CA ASP A 203 9.94 20.00 -14.71
C ASP A 203 10.10 18.81 -13.77
N ASP A 204 10.87 17.83 -14.18
CA ASP A 204 11.34 16.73 -13.33
C ASP A 204 12.14 17.29 -12.15
N LEU A 205 11.45 17.56 -11.04
CA LEU A 205 12.10 17.91 -9.79
C LEU A 205 12.85 16.68 -9.26
N ASN A 206 14.15 16.69 -9.36
CA ASN A 206 15.00 15.68 -8.75
C ASN A 206 15.06 15.92 -7.24
N CYS A 207 14.21 15.20 -6.50
CA CYS A 207 14.14 15.33 -5.05
C CYS A 207 14.96 14.24 -4.37
N VAL A 208 15.88 14.66 -3.49
CA VAL A 208 16.74 13.77 -2.71
C VAL A 208 16.46 13.97 -1.23
N LEU A 209 16.27 12.86 -0.51
CA LEU A 209 16.21 12.88 0.96
C LEU A 209 17.62 13.08 1.52
N THR A 210 17.80 14.13 2.29
CA THR A 210 19.05 14.39 3.01
C THR A 210 18.83 14.26 4.51
N ILE A 211 19.82 13.70 5.22
CA ILE A 211 19.74 13.46 6.67
C ILE A 211 19.56 14.78 7.46
N THR A 212 20.09 15.89 6.95
CA THR A 212 20.12 17.17 7.68
C THR A 212 19.03 18.15 7.30
N ARG A 213 18.43 18.02 6.11
CA ARG A 213 17.45 18.99 5.56
C ARG A 213 16.14 18.36 5.13
N GLY A 214 15.96 17.05 5.38
CA GLY A 214 14.81 16.34 4.85
C GLY A 214 14.83 16.28 3.31
N ARG A 215 13.70 16.53 2.68
CA ARG A 215 13.58 16.50 1.23
C ARG A 215 14.12 17.79 0.61
N VAL A 216 15.11 17.68 -0.25
CA VAL A 216 15.64 18.79 -1.07
C VAL A 216 15.34 18.49 -2.54
N CYS A 217 14.56 19.34 -3.19
CA CYS A 217 14.26 19.25 -4.62
C CYS A 217 15.08 20.26 -5.39
N SER A 218 15.72 19.82 -6.48
CA SER A 218 16.41 20.68 -7.43
C SER A 218 15.74 20.56 -8.79
N GLN A 219 15.52 21.69 -9.45
CA GLN A 219 15.11 21.71 -10.87
C GLN A 219 16.27 21.19 -11.70
N VAL A 220 16.01 20.22 -12.55
CA VAL A 220 16.96 19.83 -13.60
C VAL A 220 16.86 20.92 -14.67
N ALA A 221 17.90 21.71 -14.83
CA ALA A 221 17.96 22.67 -15.92
C ALA A 221 17.80 21.90 -17.25
N PRO A 222 16.96 22.37 -18.17
CA PRO A 222 16.87 21.77 -19.48
C PRO A 222 18.26 21.80 -20.13
N LEU A 223 18.70 20.65 -20.67
CA LEU A 223 19.91 20.60 -21.49
C LEU A 223 19.69 21.57 -22.64
N ALA A 224 20.53 22.61 -22.70
CA ALA A 224 20.55 23.47 -23.86
C ALA A 224 20.97 22.62 -25.06
N ASP A 225 20.08 22.49 -26.03
CA ASP A 225 20.39 21.89 -27.33
C ASP A 225 21.49 22.73 -27.98
N GLU A 226 22.71 22.16 -28.13
CA GLU A 226 23.75 22.65 -29.01
C GLU A 226 23.59 22.11 -30.44
#